data_afbc9f3ece7d6332a4d7677708aac360
#
_entry.id   afbc9f3ece7d6332a4d7677708aac360
#
_cell.length_a   1.000
_cell.length_b   1.000
_cell.length_c   1.000
_cell.angle_alpha   90.00
_cell.angle_beta   90.00
_cell.angle_gamma   90.00
#
_symmetry.space_group_name_H-M   'P 1'
#
loop_
_entity.id
_entity.type
_entity.pdbx_description
1 polymer ?
#
loop_
_entity_poly.entity_id
_entity_poly.type
_entity_poly.pdbx_seq_one_letter_code
_entity_poly.pdbx_strand_id
1 'polypeptide(L)'
;MVRSLTACLIVSFSLFLMACSSETSSTPSALEATSAIVDYQKSPEIKKKDPSTGTVPTPLHEEGPTVERKSSDIGVTAESIKIAVVIPDLKGLRDIGFPLPAALSNQHLTERFTKYFDEWNAAGGINGRVIETVEISWDPLSIASMEDACIKATLDEQVFMAVNGPGFSPEFIPCFTEESDTIFVYGEVASQALIDAAPNRLFTLNPPAEVAAIVAAELAINQGLISPGQKIGILSMEDAALVIASTSIKTVLEEAKYETVTITISSAGLDNASANAEGAAAVSQFTAEGVDHVFVMVPFIYASGFWGEIGEIQPRWERTIIDSAPSNCTPFGASRTNPAADGAICVTAYDSYALPDGGLREDDDFQKICRREWLSHFPIFNDQSNIGVPSGEVGLETFDGELLNSDFAPWECTMVRFIKEGLENAGINPTRDSFADALREISGPMAFRSDGEGTFGPEKNYYSTKMWVVRFTIVPSETTRGEDGTFNGCPAPVNCWIPVSGEWFSID
;
A
#
# COMPACT_ATOMS: atom_id res chain seq x y z
N MET A 1 45.92 -45.84 -1.35
CA MET A 1 46.64 -44.58 -1.16
C MET A 1 45.67 -43.44 -1.36
N VAL A 2 45.17 -42.92 -0.25
CA VAL A 2 44.16 -41.85 -0.15
C VAL A 2 44.93 -40.54 -0.07
N ARG A 3 44.57 -39.56 -0.90
CA ARG A 3 44.91 -38.15 -0.68
C ARG A 3 43.67 -37.30 -0.73
N SER A 4 43.28 -36.89 0.45
CA SER A 4 42.30 -35.83 0.76
C SER A 4 42.83 -34.50 0.21
N LEU A 5 41.97 -33.76 -0.53
CA LEU A 5 42.16 -32.34 -0.83
C LEU A 5 41.00 -31.58 -0.19
N THR A 6 41.33 -30.93 0.91
CA THR A 6 40.48 -29.96 1.59
C THR A 6 40.63 -28.61 0.86
N ALA A 7 39.60 -28.14 0.20
CA ALA A 7 39.56 -26.79 -0.35
C ALA A 7 38.97 -25.85 0.72
N CYS A 8 39.78 -24.92 1.23
CA CYS A 8 39.36 -23.78 2.04
C CYS A 8 38.71 -22.72 1.14
N LEU A 9 37.43 -22.50 1.30
CA LEU A 9 36.75 -21.32 0.78
C LEU A 9 36.93 -20.17 1.79
N ILE A 10 37.75 -19.19 1.41
CA ILE A 10 37.88 -17.93 2.17
C ILE A 10 36.81 -16.98 1.61
N VAL A 11 35.76 -16.79 2.42
CA VAL A 11 34.77 -15.73 2.17
C VAL A 11 35.33 -14.46 2.82
N SER A 12 35.74 -13.51 1.98
CA SER A 12 36.17 -12.19 2.43
C SER A 12 34.95 -11.32 2.72
N PHE A 13 34.61 -11.20 3.99
CA PHE A 13 33.63 -10.24 4.48
C PHE A 13 34.34 -8.90 4.68
N SER A 14 34.10 -7.93 3.78
CA SER A 14 34.58 -6.55 3.97
C SER A 14 33.61 -5.80 4.87
N LEU A 15 33.95 -5.75 6.17
CA LEU A 15 33.31 -4.84 7.11
C LEU A 15 33.84 -3.42 6.84
N PHE A 16 32.97 -2.52 6.41
CA PHE A 16 33.20 -1.08 6.53
C PHE A 16 32.78 -0.61 7.92
N LEU A 17 33.78 -0.41 8.78
CA LEU A 17 33.63 0.35 10.03
C LEU A 17 33.78 1.83 9.71
N MET A 18 32.68 2.60 9.73
CA MET A 18 32.75 4.04 9.84
C MET A 18 32.82 4.42 11.32
N ALA A 19 33.95 4.99 11.69
CA ALA A 19 34.18 5.59 13.02
C ALA A 19 33.47 6.93 13.08
N CYS A 20 32.50 7.09 14.00
CA CYS A 20 31.99 8.39 14.42
C CYS A 20 32.99 9.07 15.36
N SER A 21 33.55 10.19 14.95
CA SER A 21 34.22 11.13 15.82
C SER A 21 33.19 12.08 16.44
N SER A 22 33.10 12.07 17.76
CA SER A 22 32.31 13.00 18.55
C SER A 22 32.99 14.36 18.60
N GLU A 23 32.38 15.36 17.97
CA GLU A 23 32.68 16.77 18.29
C GLU A 23 31.51 17.37 19.08
N THR A 24 31.84 17.79 20.29
CA THR A 24 30.96 18.55 21.16
C THR A 24 30.79 19.97 20.63
N SER A 25 29.55 20.33 20.29
CA SER A 25 29.18 21.71 19.97
C SER A 25 28.18 22.24 20.99
N SER A 26 28.51 23.41 21.47
CA SER A 26 27.88 24.22 22.50
C SER A 26 26.46 24.69 22.11
N THR A 27 25.57 24.63 23.10
CA THR A 27 24.22 25.19 23.14
C THR A 27 24.20 26.71 22.92
N PRO A 28 23.33 27.26 22.08
CA PRO A 28 22.88 28.64 22.17
C PRO A 28 21.57 28.74 22.95
N SER A 29 21.50 29.82 23.75
CA SER A 29 20.44 30.17 24.69
C SER A 29 19.08 30.44 24.03
N ALA A 30 18.05 30.13 24.83
CA ALA A 30 16.65 30.46 24.58
C ALA A 30 16.42 31.92 24.16
N LEU A 31 15.70 32.11 23.07
CA LEU A 31 14.99 33.34 22.74
C LEU A 31 13.48 33.09 22.91
N GLU A 32 12.89 33.91 23.76
CA GLU A 32 11.49 33.96 24.09
C GLU A 32 10.62 34.14 22.79
N ALA A 33 9.79 33.17 22.46
CA ALA A 33 8.72 33.35 21.52
C ALA A 33 7.40 33.55 22.28
N THR A 34 6.90 34.74 22.22
CA THR A 34 5.62 35.22 22.77
C THR A 34 4.48 34.44 22.15
N SER A 35 3.73 33.75 22.98
CA SER A 35 2.49 33.04 22.65
C SER A 35 1.40 34.03 22.19
N ALA A 36 0.94 33.87 20.95
CA ALA A 36 -0.35 34.38 20.52
C ALA A 36 -1.39 33.26 20.67
N ILE A 37 -2.10 33.28 21.81
CA ILE A 37 -3.29 32.43 22.02
C ILE A 37 -4.41 33.05 21.16
N VAL A 38 -4.81 32.40 20.11
CA VAL A 38 -6.05 32.72 19.38
C VAL A 38 -7.19 32.00 20.08
N ASP A 39 -7.99 32.80 20.77
CA ASP A 39 -9.19 32.41 21.51
C ASP A 39 -10.31 31.97 20.53
N TYR A 40 -10.56 30.69 20.42
CA TYR A 40 -11.64 30.13 19.59
C TYR A 40 -12.82 29.74 20.48
N GLN A 41 -13.44 30.75 21.13
CA GLN A 41 -14.75 30.60 21.77
C GLN A 41 -15.66 31.72 21.33
N LYS A 42 -16.47 31.49 20.30
CA LYS A 42 -17.78 32.10 20.12
C LYS A 42 -18.67 31.24 19.25
N SER A 43 -19.39 30.33 19.89
CA SER A 43 -20.62 29.78 19.35
C SER A 43 -21.72 30.89 19.38
N PRO A 44 -22.57 30.99 18.35
CA PRO A 44 -23.66 31.98 18.35
C PRO A 44 -24.72 31.64 19.38
N GLU A 45 -25.07 32.63 20.20
CA GLU A 45 -26.17 32.56 21.17
C GLU A 45 -27.51 32.22 20.48
N ILE A 46 -28.06 31.06 20.81
CA ILE A 46 -29.46 30.73 20.49
C ILE A 46 -30.37 31.52 21.46
N LYS A 47 -31.09 32.49 20.93
CA LYS A 47 -32.11 33.24 21.67
C LYS A 47 -33.17 32.27 22.21
N LYS A 48 -33.28 32.18 23.55
CA LYS A 48 -34.36 31.48 24.25
C LYS A 48 -35.67 32.16 23.92
N LYS A 49 -36.59 31.40 23.33
CA LYS A 49 -38.00 31.77 23.16
C LYS A 49 -38.77 31.34 24.41
N ASP A 50 -39.56 32.25 24.96
CA ASP A 50 -40.39 32.03 26.17
C ASP A 50 -41.30 30.80 26.05
N PRO A 51 -41.52 30.04 27.13
CA PRO A 51 -42.40 28.89 27.13
C PRO A 51 -43.86 29.30 27.17
N SER A 52 -44.54 29.32 26.03
CA SER A 52 -45.99 29.32 26.03
C SER A 52 -46.49 27.89 26.27
N THR A 53 -47.33 27.76 27.27
CA THR A 53 -48.03 26.55 27.67
C THR A 53 -48.90 25.98 26.56
N GLY A 54 -48.33 25.03 25.82
CA GLY A 54 -49.05 24.15 24.93
C GLY A 54 -48.71 22.72 25.30
N THR A 55 -49.70 21.93 25.68
CA THR A 55 -49.61 20.49 25.87
C THR A 55 -49.14 19.88 24.57
N VAL A 56 -47.86 19.50 24.52
CA VAL A 56 -47.28 18.73 23.42
C VAL A 56 -47.83 17.29 23.56
N PRO A 57 -48.50 16.74 22.55
CA PRO A 57 -48.80 15.31 22.55
C PRO A 57 -47.47 14.57 22.57
N THR A 58 -47.27 13.67 23.52
CA THR A 58 -46.18 12.72 23.56
C THR A 58 -46.22 11.98 22.23
N PRO A 59 -45.13 11.99 21.42
CA PRO A 59 -45.08 11.14 20.26
C PRO A 59 -45.13 9.70 20.75
N LEU A 60 -46.17 8.97 20.38
CA LEU A 60 -46.18 7.53 20.42
C LEU A 60 -45.02 7.10 19.51
N HIS A 61 -43.85 6.81 20.08
CA HIS A 61 -42.89 5.98 19.45
C HIS A 61 -43.58 4.62 19.27
N GLU A 62 -44.17 4.39 18.10
CA GLU A 62 -44.37 3.04 17.64
C GLU A 62 -42.94 2.44 17.52
N GLU A 63 -42.53 1.69 18.53
CA GLU A 63 -41.38 0.80 18.41
C GLU A 63 -41.75 -0.17 17.30
N GLY A 64 -41.21 0.07 16.11
CA GLY A 64 -41.25 -0.90 15.00
C GLY A 64 -40.71 -2.24 15.55
N PRO A 65 -41.07 -3.38 14.96
CA PRO A 65 -40.63 -4.68 15.43
C PRO A 65 -39.12 -4.66 15.58
N THR A 66 -38.64 -4.79 16.85
CA THR A 66 -37.21 -4.92 17.15
C THR A 66 -36.74 -6.20 16.49
N VAL A 67 -35.98 -6.07 15.40
CA VAL A 67 -35.37 -7.23 14.73
C VAL A 67 -34.36 -7.85 15.71
N GLU A 68 -34.60 -9.09 16.09
CA GLU A 68 -33.73 -9.81 17.01
C GLU A 68 -32.40 -10.17 16.33
N ARG A 69 -31.30 -9.95 17.04
CA ARG A 69 -29.98 -10.41 16.60
C ARG A 69 -29.87 -11.92 16.76
N LYS A 70 -29.38 -12.61 15.74
CA LYS A 70 -29.20 -14.07 15.72
C LYS A 70 -27.90 -14.44 14.99
N SER A 71 -27.45 -15.68 15.16
CA SER A 71 -26.43 -16.23 14.27
C SER A 71 -27.00 -16.28 12.85
N SER A 72 -26.39 -15.54 11.94
CA SER A 72 -26.89 -15.37 10.56
C SER A 72 -25.97 -15.95 9.50
N ASP A 73 -24.69 -16.15 9.84
CA ASP A 73 -23.68 -16.74 8.98
C ASP A 73 -22.53 -17.35 9.82
N ILE A 74 -21.57 -18.01 9.15
CA ILE A 74 -20.32 -18.44 9.78
C ILE A 74 -19.59 -17.20 10.32
N GLY A 75 -19.11 -17.30 11.56
CA GLY A 75 -18.42 -16.19 12.24
C GLY A 75 -19.34 -15.07 12.72
N VAL A 76 -20.67 -15.19 12.60
CA VAL A 76 -21.65 -14.22 13.11
C VAL A 76 -22.50 -14.87 14.18
N THR A 77 -22.45 -14.34 15.41
CA THR A 77 -23.34 -14.70 16.52
C THR A 77 -24.33 -13.59 16.82
N ALA A 78 -25.20 -13.77 17.83
CA ALA A 78 -26.04 -12.66 18.32
C ALA A 78 -25.23 -11.52 18.93
N GLU A 79 -24.03 -11.80 19.44
CA GLU A 79 -23.18 -10.90 20.22
C GLU A 79 -21.96 -10.38 19.44
N SER A 80 -21.45 -11.15 18.47
CA SER A 80 -20.16 -10.85 17.81
C SER A 80 -20.14 -11.13 16.32
N ILE A 81 -19.17 -10.49 15.64
CA ILE A 81 -18.73 -10.78 14.28
C ILE A 81 -17.23 -11.08 14.35
N LYS A 82 -16.81 -12.26 13.87
CA LYS A 82 -15.42 -12.68 13.92
C LYS A 82 -14.67 -12.28 12.65
N ILE A 83 -13.60 -11.50 12.78
CA ILE A 83 -12.77 -11.00 11.68
C ILE A 83 -11.32 -11.47 11.88
N ALA A 84 -10.76 -12.13 10.87
CA ALA A 84 -9.32 -12.43 10.85
C ALA A 84 -8.51 -11.24 10.36
N VAL A 85 -7.43 -10.93 11.08
CA VAL A 85 -6.36 -10.02 10.64
C VAL A 85 -5.16 -10.89 10.29
N VAL A 86 -4.86 -11.02 9.00
CA VAL A 86 -3.82 -11.89 8.44
C VAL A 86 -2.55 -11.08 8.22
N ILE A 87 -1.51 -11.34 9.00
CA ILE A 87 -0.26 -10.54 9.01
C ILE A 87 0.98 -11.40 8.82
N PRO A 88 2.07 -10.85 8.24
CA PRO A 88 3.35 -11.54 8.20
C PRO A 88 3.99 -11.59 9.60
N ASP A 89 4.56 -12.74 9.98
CA ASP A 89 5.51 -12.83 11.09
C ASP A 89 6.92 -12.47 10.63
N LEU A 90 7.27 -11.21 10.80
CA LEU A 90 8.55 -10.67 10.35
C LEU A 90 9.72 -10.98 11.30
N LYS A 91 9.46 -11.70 12.40
CA LYS A 91 10.53 -12.05 13.36
C LYS A 91 11.62 -12.91 12.72
N GLY A 92 11.23 -13.91 11.91
CA GLY A 92 12.18 -14.76 11.22
C GLY A 92 13.12 -13.99 10.30
N LEU A 93 12.60 -13.00 9.57
CA LEU A 93 13.41 -12.12 8.71
C LEU A 93 14.41 -11.28 9.52
N ARG A 94 14.01 -10.76 10.69
CA ARG A 94 14.93 -10.03 11.58
C ARG A 94 16.01 -10.93 12.14
N ASP A 95 15.67 -12.13 12.55
CA ASP A 95 16.61 -13.11 13.12
C ASP A 95 17.74 -13.48 12.13
N ILE A 96 17.47 -13.44 10.83
CA ILE A 96 18.48 -13.62 9.78
C ILE A 96 19.15 -12.32 9.33
N GLY A 97 18.90 -11.21 10.03
CA GLY A 97 19.58 -9.93 9.80
C GLY A 97 18.94 -9.03 8.75
N PHE A 98 17.69 -9.28 8.36
CA PHE A 98 16.99 -8.37 7.45
C PHE A 98 16.65 -7.07 8.20
N PRO A 99 17.03 -5.88 7.68
CA PRO A 99 16.83 -4.61 8.37
C PRO A 99 15.36 -4.18 8.28
N LEU A 100 14.54 -4.66 9.20
CA LEU A 100 13.13 -4.29 9.30
C LEU A 100 12.92 -3.38 10.51
N PRO A 101 12.20 -2.27 10.35
CA PRO A 101 11.83 -1.38 11.45
C PRO A 101 11.11 -2.11 12.57
N ALA A 102 11.35 -1.71 13.82
CA ALA A 102 10.65 -2.25 14.99
C ALA A 102 9.12 -2.06 14.90
N ALA A 103 8.69 -0.99 14.22
CA ALA A 103 7.28 -0.69 13.93
C ALA A 103 6.56 -1.73 13.05
N LEU A 104 7.30 -2.58 12.36
CA LEU A 104 6.74 -3.72 11.62
C LEU A 104 6.67 -5.00 12.48
N SER A 105 6.61 -4.89 13.81
CA SER A 105 6.34 -6.06 14.66
C SER A 105 4.93 -6.60 14.42
N ASN A 106 4.71 -7.90 14.69
CA ASN A 106 3.40 -8.52 14.59
C ASN A 106 2.34 -7.73 15.37
N GLN A 107 2.68 -7.33 16.60
CA GLN A 107 1.81 -6.52 17.43
C GLN A 107 1.37 -5.24 16.70
N HIS A 108 2.30 -4.46 16.15
CA HIS A 108 1.96 -3.21 15.47
C HIS A 108 1.18 -3.43 14.18
N LEU A 109 1.51 -4.48 13.42
CA LEU A 109 0.75 -4.82 12.21
C LEU A 109 -0.70 -5.22 12.53
N THR A 110 -0.91 -5.98 13.61
CA THR A 110 -2.25 -6.33 14.10
C THR A 110 -2.97 -5.09 14.62
N GLU A 111 -2.31 -4.27 15.44
CA GLU A 111 -2.90 -3.09 16.07
C GLU A 111 -3.39 -2.04 15.06
N ARG A 112 -2.90 -2.03 13.82
CA ARG A 112 -3.36 -1.15 12.75
C ARG A 112 -4.84 -1.37 12.38
N PHE A 113 -5.36 -2.57 12.61
CA PHE A 113 -6.78 -2.90 12.44
C PHE A 113 -7.50 -2.96 13.77
N THR A 114 -6.93 -3.62 14.77
CA THR A 114 -7.62 -3.92 16.03
C THR A 114 -7.92 -2.68 16.84
N LYS A 115 -7.10 -1.62 16.74
CA LYS A 115 -7.40 -0.34 17.39
C LYS A 115 -8.72 0.26 16.92
N TYR A 116 -9.01 0.20 15.63
CA TYR A 116 -10.30 0.63 15.10
C TYR A 116 -11.44 -0.28 15.59
N PHE A 117 -11.22 -1.59 15.61
CA PHE A 117 -12.23 -2.54 16.10
C PHE A 117 -12.52 -2.34 17.57
N ASP A 118 -11.51 -2.06 18.39
CA ASP A 118 -11.65 -1.75 19.80
C ASP A 118 -12.45 -0.44 20.02
N GLU A 119 -12.23 0.58 19.22
CA GLU A 119 -13.01 1.83 19.26
C GLU A 119 -14.47 1.59 18.87
N TRP A 120 -14.73 0.78 17.85
CA TRP A 120 -16.11 0.41 17.49
C TRP A 120 -16.78 -0.38 18.62
N ASN A 121 -16.06 -1.32 19.21
CA ASN A 121 -16.55 -2.10 20.34
C ASN A 121 -16.87 -1.21 21.56
N ALA A 122 -15.99 -0.26 21.87
CA ALA A 122 -16.21 0.71 22.94
C ALA A 122 -17.41 1.64 22.68
N ALA A 123 -17.71 1.92 21.40
CA ALA A 123 -18.89 2.68 20.98
C ALA A 123 -20.19 1.86 20.96
N GLY A 124 -20.17 0.58 21.32
CA GLY A 124 -21.32 -0.32 21.35
C GLY A 124 -21.38 -1.35 20.23
N GLY A 125 -20.29 -1.46 19.46
CA GLY A 125 -20.14 -2.41 18.34
C GLY A 125 -20.88 -1.97 17.08
N ILE A 126 -20.86 -2.83 16.08
CA ILE A 126 -21.57 -2.61 14.81
C ILE A 126 -22.93 -3.30 14.88
N ASN A 127 -24.00 -2.55 14.73
CA ASN A 127 -25.37 -3.03 14.92
C ASN A 127 -25.56 -3.78 16.26
N GLY A 128 -24.81 -3.35 17.30
CA GLY A 128 -24.83 -3.92 18.65
C GLY A 128 -24.07 -5.24 18.80
N ARG A 129 -23.24 -5.61 17.83
CA ARG A 129 -22.29 -6.74 17.94
C ARG A 129 -20.87 -6.22 18.11
N VAL A 130 -20.10 -6.88 18.94
CA VAL A 130 -18.66 -6.62 19.05
C VAL A 130 -17.92 -7.30 17.89
N ILE A 131 -16.84 -6.67 17.43
CA ILE A 131 -15.90 -7.32 16.54
C ILE A 131 -14.96 -8.18 17.38
N GLU A 132 -14.96 -9.46 17.11
CA GLU A 132 -14.04 -10.45 17.68
C GLU A 132 -12.88 -10.63 16.71
N THR A 133 -11.71 -10.14 17.09
CA THR A 133 -10.53 -10.21 16.23
C THR A 133 -9.80 -11.52 16.41
N VAL A 134 -9.44 -12.17 15.31
CA VAL A 134 -8.57 -13.34 15.25
C VAL A 134 -7.28 -12.95 14.57
N GLU A 135 -6.17 -12.95 15.31
CA GLU A 135 -4.85 -12.73 14.72
C GLU A 135 -4.37 -14.02 14.03
N ILE A 136 -4.06 -13.91 12.76
CA ILE A 136 -3.52 -15.00 11.94
C ILE A 136 -2.18 -14.53 11.37
N SER A 137 -1.10 -15.18 11.78
CA SER A 137 0.24 -14.90 11.26
C SER A 137 0.72 -15.97 10.30
N TRP A 138 1.50 -15.57 9.30
CA TRP A 138 2.18 -16.42 8.35
C TRP A 138 3.68 -16.08 8.32
N ASP A 139 4.52 -17.05 8.01
CA ASP A 139 5.98 -16.91 7.99
C ASP A 139 6.45 -16.56 6.56
N PRO A 140 7.00 -15.36 6.32
CA PRO A 140 7.53 -14.97 5.00
C PRO A 140 8.67 -15.86 4.47
N LEU A 141 9.31 -16.62 5.35
CA LEU A 141 10.33 -17.60 4.98
C LEU A 141 9.74 -18.96 4.54
N SER A 142 8.41 -19.12 4.67
CA SER A 142 7.70 -20.35 4.32
C SER A 142 6.39 -20.05 3.60
N ILE A 143 6.40 -20.14 2.29
CA ILE A 143 5.19 -19.90 1.46
C ILE A 143 4.03 -20.79 1.91
N ALA A 144 4.28 -22.06 2.27
CA ALA A 144 3.25 -22.97 2.78
C ALA A 144 2.53 -22.45 4.02
N SER A 145 3.13 -21.55 4.80
CA SER A 145 2.48 -20.94 5.97
C SER A 145 1.31 -20.03 5.62
N MET A 146 1.20 -19.52 4.39
CA MET A 146 0.03 -18.76 3.92
C MET A 146 -1.18 -19.68 3.74
N GLU A 147 -0.97 -20.91 3.27
CA GLU A 147 -2.02 -21.92 3.22
C GLU A 147 -2.48 -22.31 4.63
N ASP A 148 -1.53 -22.54 5.55
CA ASP A 148 -1.84 -22.79 6.96
C ASP A 148 -2.63 -21.63 7.58
N ALA A 149 -2.29 -20.38 7.25
CA ALA A 149 -3.00 -19.20 7.71
C ALA A 149 -4.47 -19.19 7.22
N CYS A 150 -4.70 -19.57 5.97
CA CYS A 150 -6.04 -19.72 5.44
C CYS A 150 -6.82 -20.81 6.19
N ILE A 151 -6.26 -22.00 6.32
CA ILE A 151 -6.89 -23.15 7.03
C ILE A 151 -7.26 -22.72 8.44
N LYS A 152 -6.33 -22.10 9.16
CA LYS A 152 -6.58 -21.64 10.52
C LYS A 152 -7.73 -20.62 10.58
N ALA A 153 -7.75 -19.63 9.71
CA ALA A 153 -8.80 -18.60 9.69
C ALA A 153 -10.17 -19.21 9.36
N THR A 154 -10.24 -20.07 8.34
CA THR A 154 -11.51 -20.49 7.74
C THR A 154 -12.08 -21.76 8.38
N LEU A 155 -11.26 -22.76 8.70
CA LEU A 155 -11.71 -24.04 9.25
C LEU A 155 -11.64 -24.08 10.77
N ASP A 156 -10.53 -23.64 11.37
CA ASP A 156 -10.36 -23.72 12.82
C ASP A 156 -11.13 -22.60 13.53
N GLU A 157 -10.92 -21.36 13.09
CA GLU A 157 -11.52 -20.16 13.69
C GLU A 157 -12.89 -19.82 13.13
N GLN A 158 -13.22 -20.29 11.93
CA GLN A 158 -14.50 -20.06 11.26
C GLN A 158 -14.88 -18.58 11.23
N VAL A 159 -13.99 -17.74 10.69
CA VAL A 159 -14.20 -16.29 10.63
C VAL A 159 -15.27 -15.90 9.60
N PHE A 160 -15.95 -14.79 9.83
CA PHE A 160 -16.89 -14.20 8.88
C PHE A 160 -16.17 -13.64 7.65
N MET A 161 -15.08 -12.93 7.89
CA MET A 161 -14.22 -12.36 6.87
C MET A 161 -12.76 -12.29 7.31
N ALA A 162 -11.87 -12.10 6.37
CA ALA A 162 -10.47 -11.81 6.62
C ALA A 162 -10.04 -10.50 5.96
N VAL A 163 -9.04 -9.85 6.55
CA VAL A 163 -8.33 -8.69 6.02
C VAL A 163 -6.83 -8.95 6.14
N ASN A 164 -6.04 -8.55 5.13
CA ASN A 164 -4.60 -8.76 5.17
C ASN A 164 -3.81 -7.52 5.62
N GLY A 165 -2.68 -7.77 6.29
CA GLY A 165 -1.55 -6.89 6.34
C GLY A 165 -0.66 -7.02 5.09
N PRO A 166 0.51 -6.36 5.05
CA PRO A 166 1.38 -6.32 3.88
C PRO A 166 1.98 -7.70 3.52
N GLY A 167 2.18 -7.92 2.22
CA GLY A 167 2.99 -9.01 1.68
C GLY A 167 2.27 -10.36 1.51
N PHE A 168 0.96 -10.45 1.75
CA PHE A 168 0.21 -11.70 1.52
C PHE A 168 0.08 -11.97 0.02
N SER A 169 0.55 -13.14 -0.42
CA SER A 169 0.51 -13.49 -1.85
C SER A 169 -0.92 -13.77 -2.36
N PRO A 170 -1.29 -13.20 -3.52
CA PRO A 170 -2.61 -13.43 -4.09
C PRO A 170 -2.88 -14.90 -4.48
N GLU A 171 -1.84 -15.73 -4.61
CA GLU A 171 -1.98 -17.17 -4.92
C GLU A 171 -2.76 -17.95 -3.85
N PHE A 172 -2.78 -17.47 -2.59
CA PHE A 172 -3.47 -18.11 -1.48
C PHE A 172 -4.86 -17.53 -1.21
N ILE A 173 -5.30 -16.51 -1.95
CA ILE A 173 -6.64 -15.94 -1.84
C ILE A 173 -7.74 -16.97 -2.15
N PRO A 174 -7.62 -17.84 -3.18
CA PRO A 174 -8.65 -18.85 -3.49
C PRO A 174 -9.01 -19.75 -2.32
N CYS A 175 -8.07 -20.08 -1.45
CA CYS A 175 -8.35 -20.86 -0.25
C CYS A 175 -9.41 -20.18 0.66
N PHE A 176 -9.34 -18.85 0.81
CA PHE A 176 -10.34 -18.08 1.55
C PHE A 176 -11.65 -17.97 0.77
N THR A 177 -11.56 -17.56 -0.49
CA THR A 177 -12.72 -17.05 -1.25
C THR A 177 -13.48 -18.13 -1.99
N GLU A 178 -12.77 -19.06 -2.64
CA GLU A 178 -13.39 -20.12 -3.47
C GLU A 178 -13.61 -21.40 -2.67
N GLU A 179 -12.60 -21.85 -1.90
CA GLU A 179 -12.67 -23.12 -1.18
C GLU A 179 -13.46 -23.01 0.12
N SER A 180 -13.36 -21.88 0.81
CA SER A 180 -13.96 -21.66 2.13
C SER A 180 -15.12 -20.66 2.13
N ASP A 181 -15.49 -20.12 0.96
CA ASP A 181 -16.58 -19.14 0.80
C ASP A 181 -16.47 -17.92 1.74
N THR A 182 -15.26 -17.58 2.18
CA THR A 182 -14.97 -16.51 3.15
C THR A 182 -14.65 -15.21 2.42
N ILE A 183 -15.22 -14.08 2.88
CA ILE A 183 -14.89 -12.78 2.32
C ILE A 183 -13.44 -12.41 2.67
N PHE A 184 -12.69 -11.97 1.67
CA PHE A 184 -11.35 -11.47 1.82
C PHE A 184 -11.27 -10.03 1.31
N VAL A 185 -11.00 -9.10 2.23
CA VAL A 185 -10.74 -7.70 1.89
C VAL A 185 -9.23 -7.54 1.77
N TYR A 186 -8.77 -7.30 0.53
CA TYR A 186 -7.36 -7.38 0.16
C TYR A 186 -6.79 -5.99 -0.15
N GLY A 187 -5.79 -5.59 0.63
CA GLY A 187 -5.18 -4.25 0.53
C GLY A 187 -4.17 -4.09 -0.61
N GLU A 188 -3.75 -5.18 -1.25
CA GLU A 188 -2.74 -5.19 -2.30
C GLU A 188 -3.35 -5.44 -3.68
N VAL A 189 -2.55 -5.94 -4.63
CA VAL A 189 -2.96 -6.13 -6.03
C VAL A 189 -3.29 -7.59 -6.29
N ALA A 190 -4.50 -7.85 -6.74
CA ALA A 190 -4.93 -9.14 -7.28
C ALA A 190 -5.06 -9.08 -8.81
N SER A 191 -5.17 -10.24 -9.46
CA SER A 191 -5.57 -10.29 -10.87
C SER A 191 -7.08 -10.16 -11.03
N GLN A 192 -7.55 -9.69 -12.20
CA GLN A 192 -8.97 -9.68 -12.53
C GLN A 192 -9.56 -11.09 -12.48
N ALA A 193 -8.78 -12.07 -12.91
CA ALA A 193 -9.22 -13.46 -12.90
C ALA A 193 -9.55 -13.97 -11.48
N LEU A 194 -8.78 -13.58 -10.47
CA LEU A 194 -9.08 -13.92 -9.07
C LEU A 194 -10.36 -13.21 -8.58
N ILE A 195 -10.56 -11.97 -8.99
CA ILE A 195 -11.78 -11.21 -8.65
C ILE A 195 -13.00 -11.85 -9.29
N ASP A 196 -12.90 -12.21 -10.57
CA ASP A 196 -14.00 -12.83 -11.34
C ASP A 196 -14.33 -14.24 -10.85
N ALA A 197 -13.34 -14.98 -10.34
CA ALA A 197 -13.56 -16.30 -9.75
C ALA A 197 -14.35 -16.24 -8.43
N ALA A 198 -14.20 -15.14 -7.68
CA ALA A 198 -14.85 -14.96 -6.40
C ALA A 198 -15.55 -13.59 -6.26
N PRO A 199 -16.52 -13.26 -7.14
CA PRO A 199 -17.07 -11.91 -7.24
C PRO A 199 -17.79 -11.44 -5.96
N ASN A 200 -18.28 -12.36 -5.13
CA ASN A 200 -18.95 -12.06 -3.87
C ASN A 200 -18.03 -12.24 -2.64
N ARG A 201 -16.75 -12.56 -2.85
CA ARG A 201 -15.85 -12.90 -1.74
C ARG A 201 -14.53 -12.15 -1.74
N LEU A 202 -14.06 -11.68 -2.90
CA LEU A 202 -12.83 -10.91 -3.00
C LEU A 202 -13.12 -9.43 -3.31
N PHE A 203 -12.66 -8.55 -2.42
CA PHE A 203 -12.73 -7.09 -2.60
C PHE A 203 -11.34 -6.51 -2.40
N THR A 204 -10.86 -5.71 -3.37
CA THR A 204 -9.51 -5.18 -3.35
C THR A 204 -9.48 -3.66 -3.24
N LEU A 205 -8.42 -3.14 -2.63
CA LEU A 205 -8.20 -1.70 -2.56
C LEU A 205 -7.65 -1.17 -3.89
N ASN A 206 -6.68 -1.88 -4.46
CA ASN A 206 -6.01 -1.50 -5.69
C ASN A 206 -6.74 -2.02 -6.94
N PRO A 207 -6.52 -1.41 -8.11
CA PRO A 207 -7.01 -1.96 -9.36
C PRO A 207 -6.35 -3.31 -9.64
N PRO A 208 -7.01 -4.19 -10.42
CA PRO A 208 -6.41 -5.43 -10.87
C PRO A 208 -5.10 -5.20 -11.62
N ALA A 209 -4.17 -6.14 -11.52
CA ALA A 209 -2.86 -6.05 -12.15
C ALA A 209 -2.96 -5.79 -13.67
N GLU A 210 -3.89 -6.44 -14.34
CA GLU A 210 -4.15 -6.28 -15.77
C GLU A 210 -4.66 -4.88 -16.11
N VAL A 211 -5.59 -4.35 -15.32
CA VAL A 211 -6.16 -3.01 -15.52
C VAL A 211 -5.06 -1.96 -15.37
N ALA A 212 -4.28 -2.04 -14.30
CA ALA A 212 -3.15 -1.14 -14.08
C ALA A 212 -2.12 -1.22 -15.22
N ALA A 213 -1.83 -2.41 -15.70
CA ALA A 213 -0.87 -2.65 -16.78
C ALA A 213 -1.36 -2.13 -18.13
N ILE A 214 -2.64 -2.31 -18.47
CA ILE A 214 -3.25 -1.76 -19.68
C ILE A 214 -3.17 -0.23 -19.65
N VAL A 215 -3.61 0.38 -18.56
CA VAL A 215 -3.57 1.84 -18.38
C VAL A 215 -2.12 2.36 -18.49
N ALA A 216 -1.14 1.66 -17.91
CA ALA A 216 0.26 2.04 -18.02
C ALA A 216 0.76 2.03 -19.48
N ALA A 217 0.42 1.01 -20.27
CA ALA A 217 0.80 0.92 -21.67
C ALA A 217 0.11 2.00 -22.53
N GLU A 218 -1.20 2.18 -22.33
CA GLU A 218 -1.98 3.21 -23.04
C GLU A 218 -1.48 4.62 -22.73
N LEU A 219 -1.20 4.94 -21.48
CA LEU A 219 -0.64 6.24 -21.09
C LEU A 219 0.74 6.45 -21.67
N ALA A 220 1.60 5.41 -21.70
CA ALA A 220 2.91 5.51 -22.32
C ALA A 220 2.82 5.88 -23.82
N ILE A 221 1.85 5.32 -24.53
CA ILE A 221 1.57 5.63 -25.93
C ILE A 221 0.99 7.06 -26.06
N ASN A 222 -0.07 7.35 -25.32
CA ASN A 222 -0.85 8.57 -25.45
C ASN A 222 -0.10 9.82 -24.99
N GLN A 223 0.78 9.68 -23.99
CA GLN A 223 1.64 10.75 -23.48
C GLN A 223 2.94 10.90 -24.29
N GLY A 224 3.14 10.06 -25.31
CA GLY A 224 4.34 10.11 -26.14
C GLY A 224 5.62 9.71 -25.41
N LEU A 225 5.51 8.91 -24.32
CA LEU A 225 6.67 8.36 -23.63
C LEU A 225 7.40 7.33 -24.50
N ILE A 226 6.66 6.66 -25.39
CA ILE A 226 7.17 5.77 -26.44
C ILE A 226 6.64 6.24 -27.79
N SER A 227 7.43 6.02 -28.86
CA SER A 227 7.13 6.47 -30.22
C SER A 227 6.99 5.32 -31.20
N PRO A 228 6.15 5.43 -32.26
CA PRO A 228 6.02 4.38 -33.27
C PRO A 228 7.38 3.97 -33.89
N GLY A 229 7.56 2.69 -34.04
CA GLY A 229 8.80 2.10 -34.61
C GLY A 229 9.89 1.81 -33.58
N GLN A 230 9.70 2.17 -32.32
CA GLN A 230 10.59 1.77 -31.24
C GLN A 230 10.30 0.31 -30.83
N LYS A 231 11.34 -0.36 -30.34
CA LYS A 231 11.25 -1.71 -29.79
C LYS A 231 11.15 -1.65 -28.27
N ILE A 232 10.14 -2.31 -27.72
CA ILE A 232 9.78 -2.21 -26.30
C ILE A 232 10.16 -3.51 -25.57
N GLY A 233 10.96 -3.40 -24.52
CA GLY A 233 11.25 -4.49 -23.58
C GLY A 233 10.18 -4.57 -22.50
N ILE A 234 9.90 -5.77 -22.03
CA ILE A 234 9.06 -6.05 -20.86
C ILE A 234 9.86 -6.96 -19.95
N LEU A 235 10.26 -6.45 -18.79
CA LEU A 235 10.88 -7.24 -17.74
C LEU A 235 9.79 -7.70 -16.79
N SER A 236 9.54 -9.00 -16.71
CA SER A 236 8.55 -9.64 -15.87
C SER A 236 9.20 -10.52 -14.82
N MET A 237 8.40 -11.02 -13.89
CA MET A 237 8.80 -12.03 -12.91
C MET A 237 7.82 -13.20 -12.98
N GLU A 238 8.26 -14.41 -12.62
CA GLU A 238 7.44 -15.62 -12.60
C GLU A 238 6.51 -15.63 -11.38
N ASP A 239 5.58 -14.68 -11.38
CA ASP A 239 4.48 -14.52 -10.44
C ASP A 239 3.18 -14.40 -11.25
N ALA A 240 2.12 -15.06 -10.84
CA ALA A 240 0.90 -15.15 -11.63
C ALA A 240 0.31 -13.78 -12.01
N ALA A 241 0.24 -12.85 -11.06
CA ALA A 241 -0.31 -11.51 -11.31
C ALA A 241 0.62 -10.68 -12.22
N LEU A 242 1.93 -10.77 -12.02
CA LEU A 242 2.92 -10.04 -12.81
C LEU A 242 3.05 -10.58 -14.23
N VAL A 243 2.93 -11.90 -14.43
CA VAL A 243 2.89 -12.53 -15.76
C VAL A 243 1.65 -12.08 -16.53
N ILE A 244 0.49 -12.05 -15.88
CA ILE A 244 -0.76 -11.60 -16.51
C ILE A 244 -0.63 -10.10 -16.87
N ALA A 245 -0.17 -9.26 -15.95
CA ALA A 245 0.05 -7.84 -16.18
C ALA A 245 1.02 -7.60 -17.35
N SER A 246 2.15 -8.31 -17.39
CA SER A 246 3.13 -8.23 -18.46
C SER A 246 2.56 -8.65 -19.81
N THR A 247 1.69 -9.67 -19.82
CA THR A 247 0.99 -10.11 -21.01
C THR A 247 0.01 -9.06 -21.51
N SER A 248 -0.66 -8.36 -20.60
CA SER A 248 -1.59 -7.26 -20.93
C SER A 248 -0.85 -6.07 -21.56
N ILE A 249 0.30 -5.65 -20.97
CA ILE A 249 1.17 -4.63 -21.59
C ILE A 249 1.57 -5.06 -23.01
N LYS A 250 2.06 -6.28 -23.16
CA LYS A 250 2.45 -6.81 -24.46
C LYS A 250 1.33 -6.75 -25.48
N THR A 251 0.11 -7.15 -25.09
CA THR A 251 -1.05 -7.13 -25.97
C THR A 251 -1.37 -5.72 -26.46
N VAL A 252 -1.45 -4.74 -25.57
CA VAL A 252 -1.70 -3.33 -25.91
C VAL A 252 -0.62 -2.80 -26.87
N LEU A 253 0.64 -3.07 -26.58
CA LEU A 253 1.76 -2.61 -27.41
C LEU A 253 1.74 -3.26 -28.81
N GLU A 254 1.49 -4.57 -28.91
CA GLU A 254 1.44 -5.29 -30.20
C GLU A 254 0.21 -4.86 -31.04
N GLU A 255 -0.92 -4.59 -30.43
CA GLU A 255 -2.09 -4.01 -31.11
C GLU A 255 -1.79 -2.62 -31.67
N ALA A 256 -1.02 -1.83 -30.93
CA ALA A 256 -0.50 -0.54 -31.38
C ALA A 256 0.70 -0.62 -32.34
N LYS A 257 1.10 -1.85 -32.76
CA LYS A 257 2.18 -2.14 -33.74
C LYS A 257 3.60 -1.84 -33.24
N TYR A 258 3.82 -1.91 -31.95
CA TYR A 258 5.17 -1.94 -31.41
C TYR A 258 5.75 -3.38 -31.48
N GLU A 259 7.06 -3.47 -31.72
CA GLU A 259 7.80 -4.73 -31.53
C GLU A 259 8.13 -4.91 -30.06
N THR A 260 7.89 -6.07 -29.49
CA THR A 260 8.09 -6.35 -28.07
C THR A 260 9.11 -7.46 -27.82
N VAL A 261 9.87 -7.33 -26.74
CA VAL A 261 10.78 -8.38 -26.22
C VAL A 261 10.48 -8.58 -24.75
N THR A 262 10.01 -9.78 -24.37
CA THR A 262 9.72 -10.09 -22.96
C THR A 262 10.84 -10.97 -22.39
N ILE A 263 11.34 -10.58 -21.22
CA ILE A 263 12.28 -11.36 -20.42
C ILE A 263 11.63 -11.57 -19.05
N THR A 264 11.59 -12.82 -18.58
CA THR A 264 10.99 -13.17 -17.29
C THR A 264 12.09 -13.63 -16.34
N ILE A 265 12.13 -13.02 -15.14
CA ILE A 265 12.94 -13.47 -14.03
C ILE A 265 12.24 -14.71 -13.44
N SER A 266 12.94 -15.83 -13.44
CA SER A 266 12.41 -17.13 -13.02
C SER A 266 12.63 -17.40 -11.53
N SER A 267 13.53 -16.67 -10.90
CA SER A 267 13.81 -16.81 -9.48
C SER A 267 12.64 -16.24 -8.66
N ALA A 268 11.90 -17.14 -8.04
CA ALA A 268 10.75 -16.81 -7.20
C ALA A 268 11.11 -16.88 -5.70
N GLY A 269 10.32 -16.23 -4.88
CA GLY A 269 10.46 -16.28 -3.44
C GLY A 269 11.67 -15.50 -2.93
N LEU A 270 12.35 -16.02 -1.91
CA LEU A 270 13.44 -15.30 -1.21
C LEU A 270 14.82 -15.39 -1.87
N ASP A 271 14.92 -15.92 -3.09
CA ASP A 271 16.20 -15.98 -3.82
C ASP A 271 16.54 -14.67 -4.53
N ASN A 272 16.72 -13.62 -3.73
CA ASN A 272 17.12 -12.30 -4.22
C ASN A 272 18.43 -12.31 -5.02
N ALA A 273 19.36 -13.21 -4.71
CA ALA A 273 20.65 -13.24 -5.38
C ALA A 273 20.48 -13.71 -6.84
N SER A 274 19.72 -14.77 -7.07
CA SER A 274 19.41 -15.25 -8.41
C SER A 274 18.55 -14.25 -9.18
N ALA A 275 17.50 -13.70 -8.58
CA ALA A 275 16.64 -12.70 -9.20
C ALA A 275 17.45 -11.46 -9.65
N ASN A 276 18.36 -10.97 -8.81
CA ASN A 276 19.23 -9.85 -9.16
C ASN A 276 20.21 -10.20 -10.29
N ALA A 277 20.76 -11.42 -10.32
CA ALA A 277 21.63 -11.86 -11.41
C ALA A 277 20.87 -11.98 -12.74
N GLU A 278 19.64 -12.50 -12.72
CA GLU A 278 18.77 -12.58 -13.89
C GLU A 278 18.35 -11.17 -14.37
N GLY A 279 18.04 -10.25 -13.45
CA GLY A 279 17.73 -8.85 -13.75
C GLY A 279 18.90 -8.13 -14.44
N ALA A 280 20.12 -8.31 -13.94
CA ALA A 280 21.33 -7.77 -14.58
C ALA A 280 21.54 -8.37 -15.98
N ALA A 281 21.35 -9.69 -16.15
CA ALA A 281 21.44 -10.34 -17.44
C ALA A 281 20.40 -9.84 -18.45
N ALA A 282 19.20 -9.49 -17.98
CA ALA A 282 18.13 -8.94 -18.81
C ALA A 282 18.53 -7.61 -19.49
N VAL A 283 19.29 -6.75 -18.81
CA VAL A 283 19.81 -5.49 -19.41
C VAL A 283 20.68 -5.76 -20.61
N SER A 284 21.58 -6.75 -20.50
CA SER A 284 22.45 -7.16 -21.61
C SER A 284 21.65 -7.73 -22.79
N GLN A 285 20.59 -8.51 -22.51
CA GLN A 285 19.71 -9.06 -23.55
C GLN A 285 18.90 -7.97 -24.24
N PHE A 286 18.26 -7.05 -23.51
CA PHE A 286 17.55 -5.92 -24.08
C PHE A 286 18.46 -5.03 -24.93
N THR A 287 19.71 -4.85 -24.50
CA THR A 287 20.71 -4.10 -25.26
C THR A 287 21.05 -4.81 -26.58
N ALA A 288 21.27 -6.12 -26.57
CA ALA A 288 21.56 -6.93 -27.76
C ALA A 288 20.38 -6.95 -28.75
N GLU A 289 19.14 -6.96 -28.24
CA GLU A 289 17.92 -6.90 -29.04
C GLU A 289 17.61 -5.50 -29.58
N GLY A 290 18.34 -4.48 -29.16
CA GLY A 290 18.11 -3.09 -29.57
C GLY A 290 16.82 -2.50 -29.02
N VAL A 291 16.47 -2.85 -27.80
CA VAL A 291 15.29 -2.30 -27.10
C VAL A 291 15.50 -0.83 -26.78
N ASP A 292 14.47 0.00 -27.04
CA ASP A 292 14.49 1.45 -26.82
C ASP A 292 13.94 1.85 -25.44
N HIS A 293 12.89 1.17 -24.96
CA HIS A 293 12.23 1.41 -23.67
C HIS A 293 11.90 0.11 -22.99
N VAL A 294 11.84 0.10 -21.66
CA VAL A 294 11.53 -1.11 -20.88
C VAL A 294 10.40 -0.84 -19.89
N PHE A 295 9.38 -1.68 -19.92
CA PHE A 295 8.42 -1.81 -18.83
C PHE A 295 8.98 -2.77 -17.79
N VAL A 296 9.04 -2.33 -16.52
CA VAL A 296 9.52 -3.14 -15.40
C VAL A 296 8.33 -3.58 -14.57
N MET A 297 8.06 -4.89 -14.60
CA MET A 297 7.00 -5.56 -13.82
C MET A 297 7.63 -6.48 -12.77
N VAL A 298 8.63 -5.96 -12.07
CA VAL A 298 9.38 -6.68 -11.03
C VAL A 298 9.41 -5.85 -9.77
N PRO A 299 8.99 -6.38 -8.62
CA PRO A 299 9.05 -5.67 -7.34
C PRO A 299 10.46 -5.17 -7.04
N PHE A 300 10.59 -4.00 -6.40
CA PHE A 300 11.86 -3.31 -6.14
C PHE A 300 12.91 -4.20 -5.45
N ILE A 301 12.48 -5.13 -4.59
CA ILE A 301 13.37 -6.05 -3.87
C ILE A 301 14.09 -7.03 -4.82
N TYR A 302 13.53 -7.32 -5.98
CA TYR A 302 14.09 -8.21 -7.00
C TYR A 302 14.64 -7.46 -8.21
N ALA A 303 14.37 -6.16 -8.33
CA ALA A 303 14.79 -5.33 -9.45
C ALA A 303 16.17 -4.68 -9.27
N SER A 304 16.83 -4.83 -8.11
CA SER A 304 18.08 -4.12 -7.82
C SER A 304 19.22 -4.48 -8.78
N GLY A 305 19.29 -5.73 -9.25
CA GLY A 305 20.28 -6.15 -10.24
C GLY A 305 20.08 -5.50 -11.61
N PHE A 306 18.82 -5.39 -12.05
CA PHE A 306 18.45 -4.67 -13.27
C PHE A 306 18.86 -3.19 -13.20
N TRP A 307 18.50 -2.51 -12.11
CA TRP A 307 18.83 -1.10 -11.90
C TRP A 307 20.34 -0.87 -11.75
N GLY A 308 21.03 -1.77 -11.04
CA GLY A 308 22.49 -1.70 -10.87
C GLY A 308 23.20 -1.79 -12.21
N GLU A 309 22.84 -2.74 -13.05
CA GLU A 309 23.45 -2.92 -14.38
C GLU A 309 23.18 -1.73 -15.30
N ILE A 310 21.97 -1.14 -15.26
CA ILE A 310 21.67 0.10 -15.98
C ILE A 310 22.59 1.24 -15.55
N GLY A 311 22.90 1.34 -14.25
CA GLY A 311 23.80 2.37 -13.71
C GLY A 311 25.25 2.23 -14.18
N GLU A 312 25.70 1.00 -14.48
CA GLU A 312 27.06 0.71 -14.94
C GLU A 312 27.28 0.90 -16.45
N ILE A 313 26.21 0.92 -17.25
CA ILE A 313 26.30 1.13 -18.70
C ILE A 313 26.73 2.57 -19.02
N GLN A 314 27.82 2.71 -19.79
CA GLN A 314 28.37 3.99 -20.19
C GLN A 314 28.39 4.10 -21.73
N PRO A 315 27.81 5.17 -22.36
CA PRO A 315 27.03 6.22 -21.69
C PRO A 315 25.77 5.65 -21.06
N ARG A 316 25.29 6.31 -19.99
CA ARG A 316 24.06 5.89 -19.30
C ARG A 316 22.94 5.64 -20.33
N TRP A 317 22.17 4.60 -20.12
CA TRP A 317 21.06 4.22 -21.01
C TRP A 317 19.99 5.32 -21.00
N GLU A 318 19.93 6.13 -22.06
CA GLU A 318 18.97 7.25 -22.21
C GLU A 318 17.55 6.77 -22.57
N ARG A 319 17.18 5.58 -22.16
CA ARG A 319 15.89 4.99 -22.47
C ARG A 319 14.89 5.27 -21.37
N THR A 320 13.65 5.50 -21.77
CA THR A 320 12.56 5.61 -20.79
C THR A 320 12.30 4.25 -20.17
N ILE A 321 12.33 4.18 -18.85
CA ILE A 321 11.98 3.00 -18.11
C ILE A 321 10.65 3.31 -17.43
N ILE A 322 9.67 2.46 -17.68
CA ILE A 322 8.31 2.58 -17.16
C ILE A 322 8.15 1.49 -16.10
N ASP A 323 8.19 1.90 -14.85
CA ASP A 323 7.90 1.00 -13.74
C ASP A 323 6.38 0.89 -13.57
N SER A 324 5.87 -0.29 -13.63
CA SER A 324 4.44 -0.58 -13.47
C SER A 324 4.18 -1.60 -12.38
N ALA A 325 5.21 -2.01 -11.64
CA ALA A 325 5.04 -2.87 -10.48
C ALA A 325 4.42 -2.06 -9.34
N PRO A 326 3.23 -2.40 -8.85
CA PRO A 326 2.48 -1.57 -7.91
C PRO A 326 3.24 -1.22 -6.63
N SER A 327 4.08 -2.12 -6.13
CA SER A 327 4.87 -1.89 -4.91
C SER A 327 6.00 -0.86 -5.07
N ASN A 328 6.46 -0.62 -6.30
CA ASN A 328 7.61 0.23 -6.56
C ASN A 328 7.26 1.72 -6.48
N CYS A 329 6.04 2.06 -6.86
CA CYS A 329 5.59 3.44 -7.04
C CYS A 329 4.97 4.03 -5.78
N THR A 330 5.32 3.50 -4.65
CA THR A 330 4.96 4.01 -3.32
C THR A 330 6.12 4.81 -2.74
N PRO A 331 5.90 5.70 -1.76
CA PRO A 331 6.99 6.32 -1.03
C PRO A 331 7.94 5.31 -0.37
N PHE A 332 7.43 4.17 0.12
CA PHE A 332 8.27 3.07 0.62
C PHE A 332 9.12 2.47 -0.49
N GLY A 333 8.52 2.18 -1.64
CA GLY A 333 9.22 1.70 -2.83
C GLY A 333 10.32 2.67 -3.23
N ALA A 334 10.03 3.98 -3.29
CA ALA A 334 11.02 5.01 -3.61
C ALA A 334 12.24 4.97 -2.68
N SER A 335 12.03 4.80 -1.37
CA SER A 335 13.13 4.74 -0.39
C SER A 335 14.04 3.50 -0.55
N ARG A 336 13.57 2.48 -1.26
CA ARG A 336 14.26 1.20 -1.47
C ARG A 336 14.74 1.01 -2.92
N THR A 337 14.24 1.81 -3.85
CA THR A 337 14.62 1.74 -5.26
C THR A 337 16.07 2.20 -5.44
N ASN A 338 16.81 1.49 -6.28
CA ASN A 338 18.21 1.83 -6.58
C ASN A 338 18.29 3.22 -7.24
N PRO A 339 19.21 4.10 -6.81
CA PRO A 339 19.39 5.44 -7.40
C PRO A 339 19.61 5.45 -8.92
N ALA A 340 20.06 4.35 -9.52
CA ALA A 340 20.18 4.23 -10.98
C ALA A 340 18.84 4.32 -11.72
N ALA A 341 17.72 4.16 -11.01
CA ALA A 341 16.36 4.38 -11.52
C ALA A 341 16.00 5.86 -11.72
N ASP A 342 16.86 6.81 -11.36
CA ASP A 342 16.60 8.24 -11.51
C ASP A 342 16.06 8.61 -12.90
N GLY A 343 14.90 9.25 -12.94
CA GLY A 343 14.20 9.58 -14.19
C GLY A 343 13.25 8.48 -14.71
N ALA A 344 13.18 7.30 -14.07
CA ALA A 344 12.18 6.30 -14.41
C ALA A 344 10.76 6.85 -14.21
N ILE A 345 9.85 6.44 -15.08
CA ILE A 345 8.43 6.81 -15.01
C ILE A 345 7.65 5.70 -14.37
N CYS A 346 6.65 6.03 -13.57
CA CYS A 346 5.69 5.07 -13.08
C CYS A 346 4.25 5.52 -13.35
N VAL A 347 3.38 4.55 -13.63
CA VAL A 347 1.93 4.74 -13.68
C VAL A 347 1.33 4.04 -12.48
N THR A 348 0.71 4.80 -11.59
CA THR A 348 0.27 4.28 -10.29
C THR A 348 -1.04 4.90 -9.83
N ALA A 349 -1.76 4.16 -8.98
CA ALA A 349 -2.90 4.68 -8.23
C ALA A 349 -2.47 5.37 -6.92
N TYR A 350 -1.23 5.22 -6.49
CA TYR A 350 -0.74 5.84 -5.26
C TYR A 350 -0.49 7.33 -5.43
N ASP A 351 -0.84 8.09 -4.42
CA ASP A 351 -0.52 9.52 -4.33
C ASP A 351 0.99 9.74 -4.14
N SER A 352 1.46 10.88 -4.60
CA SER A 352 2.77 11.40 -4.26
C SER A 352 2.66 12.48 -3.18
N TYR A 353 3.67 12.60 -2.35
CA TYR A 353 3.78 13.72 -1.40
C TYR A 353 4.28 15.02 -2.05
N ALA A 354 4.73 14.94 -3.29
CA ALA A 354 5.19 16.10 -4.06
C ALA A 354 4.12 16.59 -5.04
N LEU A 355 4.13 17.89 -5.31
CA LEU A 355 3.40 18.51 -6.42
C LEU A 355 4.24 18.46 -7.71
N PRO A 356 3.61 18.57 -8.90
CA PRO A 356 4.33 18.57 -10.18
C PRO A 356 5.38 19.68 -10.30
N ASP A 357 5.17 20.81 -9.65
CA ASP A 357 6.06 21.98 -9.62
C ASP A 357 7.09 21.92 -8.47
N GLY A 358 7.16 20.82 -7.74
CA GLY A 358 8.13 20.59 -6.68
C GLY A 358 7.69 21.03 -5.29
N GLY A 359 6.46 21.48 -5.11
CA GLY A 359 5.92 21.80 -3.79
C GLY A 359 5.54 20.55 -2.98
N LEU A 360 5.29 20.74 -1.69
CA LEU A 360 4.71 19.71 -0.83
C LEU A 360 3.21 19.63 -1.06
N ARG A 361 2.70 18.43 -1.31
CA ARG A 361 1.25 18.20 -1.42
C ARG A 361 0.62 18.20 -0.04
N GLU A 362 -0.43 18.99 0.12
CA GLU A 362 -1.24 18.99 1.33
C GLU A 362 -2.14 17.75 1.38
N ASP A 363 -2.27 17.19 2.57
CA ASP A 363 -3.24 16.13 2.81
C ASP A 363 -4.68 16.66 2.60
N ASP A 364 -5.52 15.86 1.98
CA ASP A 364 -6.96 16.12 1.97
C ASP A 364 -7.59 15.90 3.35
N ASP A 365 -8.87 16.20 3.49
CA ASP A 365 -9.54 16.11 4.80
C ASP A 365 -9.63 14.68 5.33
N PHE A 366 -9.77 13.69 4.45
CA PHE A 366 -9.81 12.28 4.86
C PHE A 366 -8.41 11.77 5.25
N GLN A 367 -7.39 12.14 4.50
CA GLN A 367 -6.00 11.85 4.85
C GLN A 367 -5.64 12.44 6.23
N LYS A 368 -6.06 13.69 6.51
CA LYS A 368 -5.87 14.33 7.83
C LYS A 368 -6.58 13.55 8.96
N ILE A 369 -7.77 13.00 8.67
CA ILE A 369 -8.50 12.16 9.64
C ILE A 369 -7.72 10.86 9.88
N CYS A 370 -7.39 10.12 8.83
CA CYS A 370 -6.65 8.85 8.91
C CYS A 370 -5.35 9.02 9.68
N ARG A 371 -4.60 10.07 9.38
CA ARG A 371 -3.35 10.37 10.04
C ARG A 371 -3.53 10.67 11.52
N ARG A 372 -4.51 11.49 11.89
CA ARG A 372 -4.81 11.82 13.28
C ARG A 372 -5.21 10.56 14.07
N GLU A 373 -6.03 9.69 13.49
CA GLU A 373 -6.43 8.43 14.09
C GLU A 373 -5.22 7.53 14.29
N TRP A 374 -4.41 7.37 13.26
CA TRP A 374 -3.18 6.58 13.33
C TRP A 374 -2.23 7.08 14.43
N LEU A 375 -1.97 8.39 14.52
CA LEU A 375 -1.15 8.98 15.58
C LEU A 375 -1.78 8.78 16.98
N SER A 376 -3.11 8.74 17.10
CA SER A 376 -3.78 8.45 18.37
C SER A 376 -3.66 6.98 18.77
N HIS A 377 -3.71 6.08 17.80
CA HIS A 377 -3.55 4.64 18.02
C HIS A 377 -2.12 4.25 18.38
N PHE A 378 -1.15 4.99 17.87
CA PHE A 378 0.27 4.75 18.07
C PHE A 378 0.94 5.97 18.71
N PRO A 379 0.73 6.21 20.01
CA PRO A 379 1.29 7.38 20.70
C PRO A 379 2.81 7.47 20.63
N ILE A 380 3.49 6.38 20.37
CA ILE A 380 4.95 6.30 20.21
C ILE A 380 5.44 7.12 18.99
N PHE A 381 4.57 7.29 17.98
CA PHE A 381 4.81 8.16 16.82
C PHE A 381 4.21 9.56 17.02
N ASN A 382 3.51 9.76 18.13
CA ASN A 382 2.80 10.97 18.41
C ASN A 382 3.75 12.00 19.04
N ASP A 383 4.60 12.60 18.22
CA ASP A 383 5.03 13.94 18.53
C ASP A 383 3.86 14.89 18.19
N GLN A 384 3.31 15.52 19.22
CA GLN A 384 2.21 16.49 19.09
C GLN A 384 2.58 17.64 18.12
N SER A 385 3.87 17.88 17.88
CA SER A 385 4.38 18.84 16.90
C SER A 385 4.00 18.46 15.46
N ASN A 386 3.72 17.19 15.19
CA ASN A 386 3.40 16.67 13.86
C ASN A 386 1.90 16.74 13.51
N ILE A 387 1.04 17.16 14.45
CA ILE A 387 -0.36 17.41 14.14
C ILE A 387 -0.48 18.61 13.21
N GLY A 388 -0.95 18.36 11.99
CA GLY A 388 -1.10 19.37 10.95
C GLY A 388 0.12 19.52 10.03
N VAL A 389 1.18 18.76 10.22
CA VAL A 389 2.27 18.63 9.24
C VAL A 389 1.80 17.69 8.11
N PRO A 390 2.03 18.01 6.84
CA PRO A 390 1.66 17.12 5.73
C PRO A 390 2.27 15.72 5.85
N SER A 391 1.54 14.70 5.40
CA SER A 391 1.99 13.30 5.48
C SER A 391 3.35 13.05 4.82
N GLY A 392 3.68 13.80 3.77
CA GLY A 392 5.00 13.75 3.13
C GLY A 392 6.15 14.14 4.04
N GLU A 393 5.94 15.02 5.01
CA GLU A 393 6.97 15.35 6.01
C GLU A 393 7.01 14.35 7.16
N VAL A 394 5.86 13.91 7.65
CA VAL A 394 5.75 13.02 8.83
C VAL A 394 5.95 11.56 8.46
N GLY A 395 5.54 11.15 7.27
CA GLY A 395 5.71 9.77 6.79
C GLY A 395 7.15 9.31 6.72
N LEU A 396 8.08 10.23 6.89
CA LEU A 396 9.53 10.01 6.84
C LEU A 396 10.19 10.09 8.21
N GLU A 397 9.43 10.40 9.26
CA GLU A 397 9.96 10.40 10.60
C GLU A 397 10.26 9.00 11.14
N THR A 398 11.20 8.95 12.04
CA THR A 398 11.79 7.71 12.51
C THR A 398 11.16 7.27 13.82
N PHE A 399 10.87 5.98 13.90
CA PHE A 399 10.68 5.28 15.15
C PHE A 399 12.03 4.68 15.58
N ASP A 400 12.50 4.98 16.78
CA ASP A 400 13.81 4.54 17.27
C ASP A 400 15.00 4.90 16.33
N GLY A 401 14.90 6.03 15.60
CA GLY A 401 15.92 6.43 14.65
C GLY A 401 15.82 5.76 13.27
N GLU A 402 14.79 4.96 13.02
CA GLU A 402 14.54 4.34 11.72
C GLU A 402 13.41 5.05 10.97
N LEU A 403 13.59 5.29 9.68
CA LEU A 403 12.59 5.88 8.84
C LEU A 403 11.34 5.00 8.79
N LEU A 404 10.25 5.53 9.35
CA LEU A 404 8.94 4.94 9.21
C LEU A 404 8.29 5.49 7.97
N ASN A 405 7.94 4.56 7.13
CA ASN A 405 7.09 4.88 6.02
C ASN A 405 5.63 4.83 6.47
N SER A 406 4.95 5.95 6.39
CA SER A 406 3.53 6.06 6.69
C SER A 406 2.64 5.39 5.63
N ASP A 407 3.20 4.86 4.55
CA ASP A 407 2.46 4.20 3.49
C ASP A 407 1.62 3.03 3.95
N PHE A 408 2.02 2.39 5.05
CA PHE A 408 1.25 1.29 5.59
C PHE A 408 0.06 1.73 6.43
N ALA A 409 0.04 2.96 6.94
CA ALA A 409 -1.05 3.45 7.77
C ALA A 409 -2.29 3.88 6.96
N PRO A 410 -2.15 4.60 5.84
CA PRO A 410 -3.29 5.20 5.17
C PRO A 410 -4.23 4.23 4.46
N TRP A 411 -3.71 3.13 3.93
CA TRP A 411 -4.56 2.18 3.22
C TRP A 411 -5.44 1.37 4.17
N GLU A 412 -4.95 1.08 5.36
CA GLU A 412 -5.72 0.41 6.41
C GLU A 412 -6.90 1.26 6.86
N CYS A 413 -6.74 2.59 6.99
CA CYS A 413 -7.82 3.53 7.29
C CYS A 413 -8.96 3.44 6.25
N THR A 414 -8.63 3.38 4.96
CA THR A 414 -9.63 3.20 3.90
C THR A 414 -10.35 1.86 4.03
N MET A 415 -9.59 0.78 4.27
CA MET A 415 -10.16 -0.56 4.41
C MET A 415 -11.09 -0.68 5.62
N VAL A 416 -10.67 -0.19 6.79
CA VAL A 416 -11.52 -0.25 7.98
C VAL A 416 -12.78 0.59 7.82
N ARG A 417 -12.72 1.73 7.09
CA ARG A 417 -13.89 2.53 6.78
C ARG A 417 -14.93 1.72 5.98
N PHE A 418 -14.55 1.13 4.86
CA PHE A 418 -15.53 0.41 4.07
C PHE A 418 -15.94 -0.93 4.69
N ILE A 419 -15.11 -1.55 5.52
CA ILE A 419 -15.53 -2.71 6.33
C ILE A 419 -16.64 -2.30 7.30
N LYS A 420 -16.46 -1.17 8.01
CA LYS A 420 -17.47 -0.65 8.94
C LYS A 420 -18.77 -0.34 8.25
N GLU A 421 -18.72 0.48 7.19
CA GLU A 421 -19.90 0.88 6.41
C GLU A 421 -20.62 -0.33 5.80
N GLY A 422 -19.86 -1.29 5.26
CA GLY A 422 -20.39 -2.53 4.73
C GLY A 422 -21.13 -3.36 5.79
N LEU A 423 -20.55 -3.51 6.98
CA LEU A 423 -21.21 -4.24 8.09
C LEU A 423 -22.44 -3.49 8.62
N GLU A 424 -22.39 -2.18 8.72
CA GLU A 424 -23.53 -1.34 9.12
C GLU A 424 -24.69 -1.49 8.13
N ASN A 425 -24.40 -1.43 6.83
CA ASN A 425 -25.36 -1.51 5.74
C ASN A 425 -25.85 -2.92 5.44
N ALA A 426 -25.07 -3.96 5.76
CA ALA A 426 -25.52 -5.36 5.66
C ALA A 426 -26.65 -5.71 6.63
N GLY A 427 -26.96 -4.79 7.55
CA GLY A 427 -28.10 -4.86 8.45
C GLY A 427 -27.83 -5.63 9.74
N ILE A 428 -28.92 -5.79 10.53
CA ILE A 428 -28.81 -6.31 11.89
C ILE A 428 -28.40 -7.79 11.96
N ASN A 429 -28.61 -8.56 10.91
CA ASN A 429 -28.21 -9.97 10.80
C ASN A 429 -27.40 -10.16 9.49
N PRO A 430 -26.15 -9.71 9.46
CA PRO A 430 -25.34 -9.76 8.25
C PRO A 430 -25.05 -11.20 7.84
N THR A 431 -25.11 -11.44 6.54
CA THR A 431 -24.54 -12.62 5.88
C THR A 431 -23.39 -12.17 5.00
N ARG A 432 -22.54 -13.09 4.59
CA ARG A 432 -21.46 -12.79 3.63
C ARG A 432 -22.00 -12.17 2.35
N ASP A 433 -23.14 -12.65 1.86
CA ASP A 433 -23.77 -12.09 0.67
C ASP A 433 -24.31 -10.66 0.91
N SER A 434 -25.04 -10.43 2.01
CA SER A 434 -25.52 -9.08 2.31
C SER A 434 -24.39 -8.08 2.58
N PHE A 435 -23.27 -8.53 3.11
CA PHE A 435 -22.09 -7.70 3.27
C PHE A 435 -21.40 -7.40 1.93
N ALA A 436 -21.27 -8.40 1.05
CA ALA A 436 -20.76 -8.21 -0.30
C ALA A 436 -21.61 -7.21 -1.10
N ASP A 437 -22.94 -7.34 -1.01
CA ASP A 437 -23.87 -6.40 -1.65
C ASP A 437 -23.71 -5.00 -1.08
N ALA A 438 -23.60 -4.88 0.25
CA ALA A 438 -23.38 -3.60 0.90
C ALA A 438 -22.04 -2.96 0.51
N LEU A 439 -20.95 -3.74 0.34
CA LEU A 439 -19.67 -3.23 -0.13
C LEU A 439 -19.77 -2.61 -1.53
N ARG A 440 -20.55 -3.21 -2.44
CA ARG A 440 -20.72 -2.70 -3.81
C ARG A 440 -21.38 -1.34 -3.91
N GLU A 441 -22.14 -0.96 -2.89
CA GLU A 441 -22.79 0.35 -2.82
C GLU A 441 -21.87 1.42 -2.21
N ILE A 442 -20.66 1.06 -1.75
CA ILE A 442 -19.75 1.99 -1.09
C ILE A 442 -18.98 2.79 -2.12
N SER A 443 -19.01 4.10 -1.95
CA SER A 443 -18.16 5.08 -2.62
C SER A 443 -17.71 6.15 -1.61
N GLY A 444 -16.68 6.90 -1.95
CA GLY A 444 -16.25 8.03 -1.13
C GLY A 444 -14.73 8.10 -0.95
N PRO A 445 -14.25 8.68 0.16
CA PRO A 445 -12.85 9.03 0.27
C PRO A 445 -11.93 7.80 0.31
N MET A 446 -10.77 7.96 -0.31
CA MET A 446 -9.69 6.97 -0.37
C MET A 446 -8.39 7.65 0.01
N ALA A 447 -7.76 7.19 1.09
CA ALA A 447 -6.53 7.80 1.56
C ALA A 447 -5.33 7.44 0.67
N PHE A 448 -4.58 8.44 0.25
CA PHE A 448 -3.31 8.34 -0.47
C PHE A 448 -3.35 7.54 -1.77
N ARG A 449 -4.51 7.50 -2.43
CA ARG A 449 -4.72 6.85 -3.72
C ARG A 449 -5.83 7.53 -4.52
N SER A 450 -5.77 7.36 -5.84
CA SER A 450 -6.85 7.64 -6.78
C SER A 450 -7.44 9.04 -6.65
N ASP A 451 -6.59 10.06 -6.39
CA ASP A 451 -7.01 11.44 -6.19
C ASP A 451 -8.02 11.62 -5.03
N GLY A 452 -7.87 10.81 -4.00
CA GLY A 452 -8.68 10.87 -2.78
C GLY A 452 -10.07 10.23 -2.89
N GLU A 453 -10.40 9.57 -4.00
CA GLU A 453 -11.72 9.01 -4.26
C GLU A 453 -11.68 7.54 -4.69
N GLY A 454 -12.61 6.75 -4.17
CA GLY A 454 -12.79 5.36 -4.55
C GLY A 454 -14.26 4.97 -4.63
N THR A 455 -14.55 3.91 -5.37
CA THR A 455 -15.87 3.30 -5.44
C THR A 455 -15.78 1.83 -5.82
N PHE A 456 -16.58 1.01 -5.16
CA PHE A 456 -16.97 -0.29 -5.70
C PHE A 456 -18.14 -0.14 -6.68
N GLY A 457 -18.62 -1.24 -7.26
CA GLY A 457 -19.76 -1.23 -8.15
C GLY A 457 -20.30 -2.64 -8.39
N PRO A 458 -21.40 -2.80 -9.12
CA PRO A 458 -22.05 -4.10 -9.34
C PRO A 458 -21.13 -5.18 -9.95
N GLU A 459 -20.20 -4.76 -10.81
CA GLU A 459 -19.22 -5.62 -11.48
C GLU A 459 -17.78 -5.18 -11.20
N LYS A 460 -17.59 -4.36 -10.16
CA LYS A 460 -16.30 -3.77 -9.79
C LYS A 460 -16.01 -4.03 -8.32
N ASN A 461 -15.16 -5.01 -8.04
CA ASN A 461 -14.73 -5.37 -6.68
C ASN A 461 -13.36 -4.77 -6.29
N TYR A 462 -12.90 -3.74 -6.98
CA TYR A 462 -11.74 -2.95 -6.61
C TYR A 462 -12.15 -1.50 -6.37
N TYR A 463 -11.51 -0.85 -5.37
CA TYR A 463 -11.97 0.46 -4.91
C TYR A 463 -11.36 1.62 -5.67
N SER A 464 -10.14 1.49 -6.18
CA SER A 464 -9.45 2.53 -6.96
C SER A 464 -10.21 2.92 -8.23
N THR A 465 -10.18 4.22 -8.56
CA THR A 465 -10.89 4.81 -9.71
C THR A 465 -9.96 5.50 -10.69
N LYS A 466 -8.76 5.88 -10.27
CA LYS A 466 -7.85 6.70 -11.04
C LYS A 466 -6.40 6.26 -10.87
N MET A 467 -5.59 6.52 -11.91
CA MET A 467 -4.13 6.41 -11.91
C MET A 467 -3.51 7.66 -12.52
N TRP A 468 -2.26 7.92 -12.22
CA TRP A 468 -1.49 9.03 -12.80
C TRP A 468 -0.05 8.64 -13.09
N VAL A 469 0.70 9.58 -13.66
CA VAL A 469 2.09 9.38 -14.07
C VAL A 469 3.02 10.14 -13.12
N VAL A 470 3.96 9.42 -12.54
CA VAL A 470 4.97 9.97 -11.63
C VAL A 470 6.37 9.63 -12.14
N ARG A 471 7.37 10.42 -11.75
CA ARG A 471 8.77 10.23 -12.09
C ARG A 471 9.61 10.03 -10.85
N PHE A 472 10.46 9.01 -10.85
CA PHE A 472 11.44 8.76 -9.79
C PHE A 472 12.50 9.84 -9.78
N THR A 473 12.80 10.37 -8.61
CA THR A 473 13.79 11.42 -8.40
C THR A 473 14.66 11.07 -7.20
N ILE A 474 15.97 11.11 -7.41
CA ILE A 474 16.95 10.90 -6.34
C ILE A 474 17.29 12.22 -5.63
N VAL A 475 17.54 12.08 -4.33
CA VAL A 475 18.06 13.15 -3.49
C VAL A 475 19.52 12.83 -3.13
N PRO A 476 20.50 13.60 -3.62
CA PRO A 476 21.89 13.43 -3.22
C PRO A 476 22.08 13.65 -1.71
N SER A 477 22.99 12.90 -1.10
CA SER A 477 23.22 12.93 0.36
C SER A 477 23.69 14.30 0.88
N GLU A 478 24.32 15.10 0.04
CA GLU A 478 24.78 16.46 0.35
C GLU A 478 23.79 17.56 -0.06
N THR A 479 22.58 17.18 -0.49
CA THR A 479 21.57 18.16 -0.91
C THR A 479 21.04 18.94 0.28
N THR A 480 21.00 20.26 0.14
CA THR A 480 20.32 21.16 1.07
C THR A 480 18.88 21.40 0.64
N ARG A 481 18.03 21.75 1.60
CA ARG A 481 16.65 22.14 1.31
C ARG A 481 16.61 23.37 0.42
N GLY A 482 15.86 23.33 -0.68
CA GLY A 482 15.65 24.45 -1.59
C GLY A 482 14.81 25.58 -0.98
N GLU A 483 14.73 26.71 -1.68
CA GLU A 483 13.88 27.85 -1.28
C GLU A 483 12.39 27.50 -1.32
N ASP A 484 12.01 26.52 -2.16
CA ASP A 484 10.68 25.93 -2.27
C ASP A 484 10.33 24.96 -1.13
N GLY A 485 11.28 24.69 -0.25
CA GLY A 485 11.13 23.78 0.88
C GLY A 485 11.36 22.30 0.54
N THR A 486 11.80 21.98 -0.69
CA THR A 486 12.05 20.60 -1.13
C THR A 486 13.54 20.26 -1.22
N PHE A 487 13.84 18.98 -1.40
CA PHE A 487 15.17 18.45 -1.69
C PHE A 487 15.17 17.87 -3.09
N ASN A 488 15.66 18.63 -4.07
CA ASN A 488 15.60 18.23 -5.48
C ASN A 488 14.16 17.91 -5.97
N GLY A 489 13.17 18.66 -5.47
CA GLY A 489 11.74 18.43 -5.75
C GLY A 489 11.05 17.38 -4.86
N CYS A 490 11.78 16.68 -4.00
CA CYS A 490 11.21 15.78 -3.01
C CYS A 490 10.91 16.53 -1.71
N PRO A 491 9.81 16.22 -1.02
CA PRO A 491 9.41 16.92 0.20
C PRO A 491 10.34 16.67 1.39
N ALA A 492 11.13 15.60 1.34
CA ALA A 492 12.08 15.22 2.37
C ALA A 492 13.42 14.79 1.76
N PRO A 493 14.50 14.66 2.56
CA PRO A 493 15.83 14.29 2.06
C PRO A 493 15.97 12.80 1.70
N VAL A 494 14.96 12.26 1.03
CA VAL A 494 14.88 10.88 0.55
C VAL A 494 14.33 10.84 -0.86
N ASN A 495 14.72 9.83 -1.63
CA ASN A 495 14.20 9.62 -2.99
C ASN A 495 12.67 9.55 -2.98
N CYS A 496 12.05 10.10 -4.00
CA CYS A 496 10.59 10.16 -4.09
C CYS A 496 10.08 10.03 -5.53
N TRP A 497 8.78 9.85 -5.65
CA TRP A 497 8.03 9.94 -6.90
C TRP A 497 7.44 11.33 -7.01
N ILE A 498 7.79 12.06 -8.08
CA ILE A 498 7.26 13.39 -8.39
C ILE A 498 6.25 13.27 -9.52
N PRO A 499 5.03 13.82 -9.40
CA PRO A 499 4.07 13.79 -10.49
C PRO A 499 4.63 14.46 -11.75
N VAL A 500 4.46 13.82 -12.91
CA VAL A 500 4.83 14.41 -14.22
C VAL A 500 3.86 15.51 -14.59
N SER A 501 2.59 15.31 -14.26
CA SER A 501 1.52 16.32 -14.33
C SER A 501 0.58 16.13 -13.15
N GLY A 502 -0.30 17.09 -12.89
CA GLY A 502 -1.36 16.93 -11.88
C GLY A 502 -2.58 16.19 -12.41
N GLU A 503 -2.51 15.58 -13.58
CA GLU A 503 -3.64 14.94 -14.25
C GLU A 503 -3.78 13.49 -13.81
N TRP A 504 -4.99 13.13 -13.36
CA TRP A 504 -5.41 11.78 -13.04
C TRP A 504 -6.27 11.21 -14.16
N PHE A 505 -6.04 9.96 -14.49
CA PHE A 505 -6.74 9.25 -15.56
C PHE A 505 -7.68 8.21 -14.95
N SER A 506 -8.94 8.20 -15.38
CA SER A 506 -9.91 7.16 -14.99
C SER A 506 -9.44 5.79 -15.46
N ILE A 507 -9.70 4.78 -14.64
CA ILE A 507 -9.47 3.37 -14.94
C ILE A 507 -10.79 2.61 -15.12
N ASP A 508 -11.92 3.31 -15.03
CA ASP A 508 -13.28 2.80 -15.19
C ASP A 508 -13.79 2.98 -16.61
#